data_a51693ccd968c17c363a8ce5b26e5d38
#
_entry.id   a51693ccd968c17c363a8ce5b26e5d38
#
_cell.length_a   1.000
_cell.length_b   1.000
_cell.length_c   1.000
_cell.angle_alpha   90.00
_cell.angle_beta   90.00
_cell.angle_gamma   90.00
#
_symmetry.space_group_name_H-M   'P 1'
#
loop_
_entity.id
_entity.type
_entity.pdbx_description
1 polymer ?
#
loop_
_entity_poly.entity_id
_entity_poly.type
_entity_poly.pdbx_seq_one_letter_code
_entity_poly.pdbx_strand_id
1 'polypeptide(L)'
;KVGSFKNFVTQLKILLDEKQEIFCDFNNNKDLFDATFGGMGLTGIITEVSFKLKKINSNLIKQRIFLSSNLNDLIKLNIDLENYEYVVSWINCSKNGLKEKSITFAGNHYDNSIDKLEYKAKKNFLIPKVIRFSLINKTTIKVFNLIYYFINYIKSKESLVLIDTFFYPLDRLLQWNNLYGDNGFFQIQLVVPIEHSSECIKKTLNL
;
A
#
# COMPACT_ATOMS: atom_id res chain seq x y z
N LYS A 1 -6.50 -9.22 7.38
CA LYS A 1 -6.21 -10.44 8.17
C LYS A 1 -5.76 -10.11 9.60
N VAL A 2 -4.97 -9.10 9.79
CA VAL A 2 -4.47 -8.66 11.10
C VAL A 2 -5.32 -7.55 11.72
N GLY A 3 -6.33 -7.08 11.01
CA GLY A 3 -7.19 -5.99 11.44
C GLY A 3 -6.55 -4.60 11.27
N SER A 4 -7.08 -3.62 11.98
CA SER A 4 -6.58 -2.25 11.92
C SER A 4 -5.31 -2.09 12.76
N PHE A 5 -4.53 -1.03 12.48
CA PHE A 5 -3.33 -0.68 13.27
C PHE A 5 -3.64 -0.51 14.77
N LYS A 6 -4.85 -0.10 15.13
CA LYS A 6 -5.35 -0.03 16.50
C LYS A 6 -5.07 -1.31 17.31
N ASN A 7 -5.18 -2.49 16.69
CA ASN A 7 -4.98 -3.77 17.36
C ASN A 7 -3.54 -4.00 17.86
N PHE A 8 -2.60 -3.23 17.33
CA PHE A 8 -1.19 -3.30 17.72
C PHE A 8 -0.78 -2.20 18.67
N VAL A 9 -1.55 -1.09 18.74
CA VAL A 9 -1.27 0.01 19.65
C VAL A 9 -1.66 -0.40 21.07
N THR A 10 -0.75 -0.21 22.00
CA THR A 10 -0.96 -0.54 23.42
C THR A 10 -1.29 0.69 24.26
N GLN A 11 -0.77 1.85 23.88
CA GLN A 11 -0.98 3.10 24.59
C GLN A 11 -0.80 4.29 23.67
N LEU A 12 -1.56 5.36 23.93
CA LEU A 12 -1.40 6.68 23.32
C LEU A 12 -1.20 7.72 24.41
N LYS A 13 -0.44 8.75 24.11
CA LYS A 13 -0.39 10.00 24.88
C LYS A 13 -0.92 11.12 23.99
N ILE A 14 -1.94 11.81 24.46
CA ILE A 14 -2.69 12.81 23.69
C ILE A 14 -2.64 14.14 24.42
N LEU A 15 -2.24 15.17 23.72
CA LEU A 15 -2.31 16.55 24.16
C LEU A 15 -3.68 17.14 23.77
N LEU A 16 -4.49 17.49 24.76
CA LEU A 16 -5.83 18.06 24.55
C LEU A 16 -5.80 19.57 24.43
N ASP A 17 -5.00 20.23 25.30
CA ASP A 17 -4.75 21.67 25.25
C ASP A 17 -3.28 21.95 25.67
N GLU A 18 -2.88 23.23 25.75
CA GLU A 18 -1.47 23.62 25.91
C GLU A 18 -0.73 22.97 27.10
N LYS A 19 -1.43 22.37 28.05
CA LYS A 19 -0.83 21.81 29.27
C LYS A 19 -1.37 20.45 29.69
N GLN A 20 -2.40 19.95 29.03
CA GLN A 20 -3.07 18.72 29.46
C GLN A 20 -2.71 17.55 28.54
N GLU A 21 -1.74 16.73 28.96
CA GLU A 21 -1.44 15.46 28.34
C GLU A 21 -2.17 14.33 29.08
N ILE A 22 -2.83 13.46 28.31
CA ILE A 22 -3.59 12.31 28.83
C ILE A 22 -3.03 11.02 28.21
N PHE A 23 -2.74 10.05 29.08
CA PHE A 23 -2.49 8.68 28.65
C PHE A 23 -3.81 7.94 28.48
N CYS A 24 -3.96 7.23 27.37
CA CYS A 24 -5.10 6.37 27.11
C CYS A 24 -4.67 5.02 26.53
N ASP A 25 -5.38 3.98 26.95
CA ASP A 25 -5.17 2.60 26.54
C ASP A 25 -6.49 1.82 26.63
N PHE A 26 -6.45 0.50 26.53
CA PHE A 26 -7.63 -0.36 26.60
C PHE A 26 -8.34 -0.34 27.97
N ASN A 27 -7.65 0.06 29.03
CA ASN A 27 -8.17 0.06 30.41
C ASN A 27 -8.41 1.48 30.93
N ASN A 28 -7.63 2.47 30.46
CA ASN A 28 -7.65 3.85 30.93
C ASN A 28 -8.06 4.79 29.80
N ASN A 29 -9.05 5.66 30.06
CA ASN A 29 -9.57 6.60 29.06
C ASN A 29 -9.92 5.90 27.73
N LYS A 30 -10.58 4.75 27.84
CA LYS A 30 -10.86 3.85 26.69
C LYS A 30 -11.63 4.53 25.59
N ASP A 31 -12.61 5.37 25.92
CA ASP A 31 -13.43 6.06 24.91
C ASP A 31 -12.59 7.03 24.10
N LEU A 32 -11.66 7.76 24.73
CA LEU A 32 -10.71 8.63 24.05
C LEU A 32 -9.73 7.81 23.19
N PHE A 33 -9.24 6.69 23.73
CA PHE A 33 -8.39 5.76 22.99
C PHE A 33 -9.10 5.28 21.72
N ASP A 34 -10.33 4.79 21.84
CA ASP A 34 -11.11 4.27 20.74
C ASP A 34 -11.46 5.34 19.68
N ALA A 35 -11.84 6.55 20.13
CA ALA A 35 -12.20 7.67 19.26
C ALA A 35 -11.00 8.26 18.51
N THR A 36 -9.79 8.07 19.00
CA THR A 36 -8.57 8.62 18.36
C THR A 36 -8.22 7.88 17.07
N PHE A 37 -8.54 6.59 16.99
CA PHE A 37 -8.31 5.82 15.75
C PHE A 37 -9.33 6.19 14.68
N GLY A 38 -8.85 6.84 13.62
CA GLY A 38 -9.71 7.39 12.58
C GLY A 38 -10.40 8.71 12.98
N GLY A 39 -10.04 9.28 14.12
CA GLY A 39 -10.63 10.50 14.67
C GLY A 39 -10.24 11.80 13.97
N MET A 40 -9.47 11.74 12.89
CA MET A 40 -9.09 12.88 12.02
C MET A 40 -8.42 14.04 12.80
N GLY A 41 -7.77 13.75 13.92
CA GLY A 41 -7.14 14.76 14.80
C GLY A 41 -8.12 15.51 15.71
N LEU A 42 -9.41 15.16 15.72
CA LEU A 42 -10.43 15.87 16.50
C LEU A 42 -10.35 15.55 18.01
N THR A 43 -9.65 14.50 18.38
CA THR A 43 -9.49 14.07 19.79
C THR A 43 -8.28 14.72 20.48
N GLY A 44 -7.45 15.46 19.74
CA GLY A 44 -6.23 16.07 20.25
C GLY A 44 -5.00 15.68 19.42
N ILE A 45 -3.83 16.12 19.88
CA ILE A 45 -2.54 15.86 19.22
C ILE A 45 -1.90 14.63 19.87
N ILE A 46 -1.62 13.59 19.08
CA ILE A 46 -0.89 12.42 19.56
C ILE A 46 0.59 12.79 19.70
N THR A 47 1.12 12.76 20.93
CA THR A 47 2.52 13.07 21.25
C THR A 47 3.38 11.81 21.36
N GLU A 48 2.79 10.71 21.84
CA GLU A 48 3.50 9.42 21.97
C GLU A 48 2.57 8.25 21.58
N VAL A 49 3.15 7.23 20.97
CA VAL A 49 2.47 5.97 20.63
C VAL A 49 3.32 4.80 21.05
N SER A 50 2.77 3.90 21.86
CA SER A 50 3.36 2.60 22.15
C SER A 50 2.62 1.51 21.38
N PHE A 51 3.35 0.67 20.66
CA PHE A 51 2.74 -0.41 19.87
C PHE A 51 3.62 -1.65 19.79
N LYS A 52 2.99 -2.78 19.55
CA LYS A 52 3.66 -4.07 19.40
C LYS A 52 4.23 -4.22 17.99
N LEU A 53 5.49 -4.63 17.89
CA LEU A 53 6.13 -4.96 16.64
C LEU A 53 6.05 -6.46 16.36
N LYS A 54 5.91 -6.82 15.10
CA LYS A 54 6.09 -8.19 14.65
C LYS A 54 7.58 -8.50 14.55
N LYS A 55 8.02 -9.58 15.22
CA LYS A 55 9.38 -10.09 15.03
C LYS A 55 9.50 -10.75 13.67
N ILE A 56 10.54 -10.40 12.93
CA ILE A 56 10.90 -11.00 11.65
C ILE A 56 12.33 -11.56 11.72
N ASN A 57 12.60 -12.66 11.01
CA ASN A 57 13.90 -13.32 11.02
C ASN A 57 14.77 -12.88 9.83
N SER A 58 14.17 -12.37 8.77
CA SER A 58 14.84 -11.91 7.56
C SER A 58 14.21 -10.63 7.03
N ASN A 59 15.00 -9.82 6.33
CA ASN A 59 14.55 -8.63 5.60
C ASN A 59 14.04 -8.96 4.18
N LEU A 60 13.73 -10.23 3.93
CA LEU A 60 13.27 -10.73 2.64
C LEU A 60 11.80 -11.11 2.67
N ILE A 61 11.13 -10.86 1.54
CA ILE A 61 9.79 -11.37 1.24
C ILE A 61 9.92 -12.40 0.12
N LYS A 62 9.38 -13.59 0.36
CA LYS A 62 9.16 -14.60 -0.67
C LYS A 62 7.91 -14.19 -1.43
N GLN A 63 8.12 -13.59 -2.61
CA GLN A 63 7.08 -13.01 -3.46
C GLN A 63 6.72 -13.96 -4.59
N ARG A 64 5.43 -14.00 -4.92
CA ARG A 64 4.92 -14.58 -6.17
C ARG A 64 4.01 -13.58 -6.87
N ILE A 65 4.14 -13.51 -8.21
CA ILE A 65 3.34 -12.61 -9.05
C ILE A 65 2.29 -13.42 -9.78
N PHE A 66 1.05 -12.94 -9.73
CA PHE A 66 -0.11 -13.50 -10.43
C PHE A 66 -0.70 -12.46 -11.37
N LEU A 67 -1.31 -12.92 -12.45
CA LEU A 67 -1.96 -12.07 -13.42
C LEU A 67 -3.44 -12.44 -13.53
N SER A 68 -4.29 -11.44 -13.63
CA SER A 68 -5.72 -11.66 -13.88
C SER A 68 -6.15 -10.93 -15.15
N SER A 69 -7.04 -11.53 -15.90
CA SER A 69 -7.51 -11.02 -17.20
C SER A 69 -8.66 -10.04 -17.09
N ASN A 70 -9.38 -10.10 -15.97
CA ASN A 70 -10.55 -9.26 -15.69
C ASN A 70 -10.76 -9.10 -14.18
N LEU A 71 -11.69 -8.25 -13.79
CA LEU A 71 -11.96 -7.94 -12.38
C LEU A 71 -12.50 -9.14 -11.59
N ASN A 72 -13.34 -9.99 -12.20
CA ASN A 72 -13.89 -11.15 -11.50
C ASN A 72 -12.78 -12.16 -11.16
N ASP A 73 -11.86 -12.41 -12.11
CA ASP A 73 -10.69 -13.26 -11.88
C ASP A 73 -9.80 -12.68 -10.76
N LEU A 74 -9.63 -11.35 -10.74
CA LEU A 74 -8.86 -10.69 -9.70
C LEU A 74 -9.47 -10.87 -8.31
N ILE A 75 -10.78 -10.69 -8.17
CA ILE A 75 -11.46 -10.84 -6.87
C ILE A 75 -11.36 -12.28 -6.40
N LYS A 76 -11.63 -13.26 -7.29
CA LYS A 76 -11.48 -14.67 -6.98
C LYS A 76 -10.04 -15.00 -6.55
N LEU A 77 -9.06 -14.53 -7.30
CA LEU A 77 -7.65 -14.71 -6.98
C LEU A 77 -7.30 -14.13 -5.59
N ASN A 78 -7.79 -12.94 -5.23
CA ASN A 78 -7.51 -12.37 -3.92
C ASN A 78 -8.13 -13.18 -2.77
N ILE A 79 -9.25 -13.87 -3.01
CA ILE A 79 -9.82 -14.82 -2.05
C ILE A 79 -8.94 -16.07 -1.94
N ASP A 80 -8.53 -16.64 -3.08
CA ASP A 80 -7.69 -17.84 -3.13
C ASP A 80 -6.30 -17.61 -2.48
N LEU A 81 -5.83 -16.36 -2.47
CA LEU A 81 -4.56 -15.95 -1.87
C LEU A 81 -4.67 -15.60 -0.37
N GLU A 82 -5.74 -15.97 0.30
CA GLU A 82 -5.92 -15.68 1.74
C GLU A 82 -4.81 -16.24 2.65
N ASN A 83 -4.10 -17.27 2.23
CA ASN A 83 -2.98 -17.86 2.97
C ASN A 83 -1.69 -17.03 2.89
N TYR A 84 -1.58 -16.07 1.95
CA TYR A 84 -0.47 -15.16 1.92
C TYR A 84 -0.66 -14.05 2.96
N GLU A 85 0.43 -13.67 3.60
CA GLU A 85 0.42 -12.62 4.62
C GLU A 85 0.11 -11.25 4.00
N TYR A 86 0.70 -10.99 2.84
CA TYR A 86 0.57 -9.74 2.11
C TYR A 86 0.10 -10.00 0.68
N VAL A 87 -0.96 -9.32 0.29
CA VAL A 87 -1.49 -9.37 -1.08
C VAL A 87 -1.80 -7.95 -1.51
N VAL A 88 -1.23 -7.55 -2.64
CA VAL A 88 -1.46 -6.24 -3.24
C VAL A 88 -1.70 -6.41 -4.73
N SER A 89 -2.72 -5.76 -5.26
CA SER A 89 -3.06 -5.85 -6.67
C SER A 89 -3.04 -4.48 -7.34
N TRP A 90 -2.35 -4.40 -8.47
CA TRP A 90 -2.44 -3.27 -9.39
C TRP A 90 -3.46 -3.57 -10.47
N ILE A 91 -4.37 -2.64 -10.74
CA ILE A 91 -5.43 -2.76 -11.74
C ILE A 91 -5.22 -1.71 -12.82
N ASN A 92 -5.26 -2.12 -14.08
CA ASN A 92 -5.23 -1.21 -15.21
C ASN A 92 -6.63 -0.59 -15.42
N CYS A 93 -6.77 0.68 -15.07
CA CYS A 93 -8.02 1.43 -15.21
C CYS A 93 -8.17 2.13 -16.58
N SER A 94 -7.24 1.93 -17.53
CA SER A 94 -7.34 2.55 -18.86
C SER A 94 -8.45 1.92 -19.71
N LYS A 95 -9.17 2.75 -20.48
CA LYS A 95 -10.31 2.31 -21.33
C LYS A 95 -9.93 1.49 -22.56
N ASN A 96 -8.71 0.97 -22.66
CA ASN A 96 -8.21 0.23 -23.83
C ASN A 96 -8.17 -1.28 -23.57
N GLY A 97 -7.81 -2.08 -24.56
CA GLY A 97 -7.80 -3.56 -24.56
C GLY A 97 -7.06 -4.28 -23.43
N LEU A 98 -6.41 -3.53 -22.52
CA LEU A 98 -5.90 -4.02 -21.24
C LEU A 98 -6.77 -3.62 -20.05
N LYS A 99 -7.99 -3.09 -20.28
CA LYS A 99 -8.91 -2.69 -19.22
C LYS A 99 -9.14 -3.88 -18.27
N GLU A 100 -9.08 -3.60 -16.96
CA GLU A 100 -9.26 -4.57 -15.88
C GLU A 100 -8.17 -5.66 -15.76
N LYS A 101 -7.21 -5.74 -16.68
CA LYS A 101 -6.05 -6.61 -16.45
C LYS A 101 -5.31 -6.15 -15.21
N SER A 102 -4.90 -7.10 -14.39
CA SER A 102 -4.27 -6.81 -13.11
C SER A 102 -3.04 -7.66 -12.86
N ILE A 103 -2.20 -7.15 -11.99
CA ILE A 103 -1.01 -7.81 -11.48
C ILE A 103 -1.15 -7.89 -9.97
N THR A 104 -1.12 -9.09 -9.42
CA THR A 104 -1.20 -9.32 -7.97
C THR A 104 0.15 -9.81 -7.45
N PHE A 105 0.68 -9.11 -6.48
CA PHE A 105 1.87 -9.48 -5.73
C PHE A 105 1.43 -10.09 -4.41
N ALA A 106 1.73 -11.37 -4.21
CA ALA A 106 1.48 -12.06 -2.96
C ALA A 106 2.82 -12.43 -2.31
N GLY A 107 2.97 -12.22 -1.01
CA GLY A 107 4.23 -12.42 -0.33
C GLY A 107 4.06 -12.82 1.14
N ASN A 108 5.04 -13.60 1.61
CA ASN A 108 5.22 -13.95 3.00
C ASN A 108 6.63 -13.57 3.44
N HIS A 109 6.83 -13.28 4.72
CA HIS A 109 8.18 -13.16 5.24
C HIS A 109 8.97 -14.44 4.98
N TYR A 110 10.19 -14.26 4.49
CA TYR A 110 11.09 -15.38 4.30
C TYR A 110 11.76 -15.73 5.63
N ASP A 111 11.49 -16.95 6.11
CA ASP A 111 11.91 -17.38 7.44
C ASP A 111 13.24 -18.14 7.40
N ASN A 112 14.29 -17.48 6.91
CA ASN A 112 15.62 -18.03 6.96
C ASN A 112 16.60 -16.96 7.47
N SER A 113 17.12 -17.16 8.68
CA SER A 113 18.05 -16.23 9.33
C SER A 113 19.44 -16.16 8.68
N ILE A 114 19.77 -17.13 7.82
CA ILE A 114 21.07 -17.23 7.15
C ILE A 114 21.09 -16.30 5.92
N ASP A 115 19.98 -16.13 5.22
CA ASP A 115 19.89 -15.33 4.01
C ASP A 115 19.49 -13.87 4.31
N LYS A 116 20.33 -13.17 5.05
CA LYS A 116 20.21 -11.72 5.16
C LYS A 116 20.92 -11.10 3.96
N LEU A 117 20.15 -10.65 2.97
CA LEU A 117 20.77 -9.77 1.98
C LEU A 117 21.22 -8.49 2.68
N GLU A 118 22.51 -8.14 2.49
CA GLU A 118 22.98 -6.83 2.92
C GLU A 118 22.06 -5.75 2.34
N TYR A 119 21.55 -4.89 3.22
CA TYR A 119 20.78 -3.73 2.79
C TYR A 119 21.73 -2.78 2.04
N LYS A 120 21.77 -2.91 0.73
CA LYS A 120 22.41 -1.92 -0.14
C LYS A 120 21.36 -0.87 -0.48
N ALA A 121 21.55 0.32 0.08
CA ALA A 121 20.74 1.48 -0.29
C ALA A 121 20.72 1.62 -1.82
N LYS A 122 19.56 1.42 -2.43
CA LYS A 122 19.41 1.56 -3.87
C LYS A 122 19.46 3.05 -4.22
N LYS A 123 20.09 3.39 -5.35
CA LYS A 123 20.13 4.78 -5.84
C LYS A 123 18.70 5.33 -6.00
N ASN A 124 18.47 6.48 -5.41
CA ASN A 124 17.23 7.22 -5.56
C ASN A 124 17.27 8.03 -6.86
N PHE A 125 16.14 8.12 -7.54
CA PHE A 125 15.95 8.97 -8.72
C PHE A 125 15.20 10.23 -8.30
N LEU A 126 15.81 11.39 -8.49
CA LEU A 126 15.14 12.67 -8.26
C LEU A 126 14.37 13.08 -9.51
N ILE A 127 13.08 13.32 -9.38
CA ILE A 127 12.26 13.92 -10.45
C ILE A 127 12.40 15.44 -10.37
N PRO A 128 13.00 16.11 -11.39
CA PRO A 128 13.25 17.53 -11.32
C PRO A 128 11.96 18.36 -11.40
N LYS A 129 11.90 19.47 -10.65
CA LYS A 129 10.75 20.37 -10.62
C LYS A 129 10.56 21.19 -11.93
N VAL A 130 11.47 21.06 -12.89
CA VAL A 130 11.44 21.81 -14.16
C VAL A 130 10.24 21.41 -15.06
N ILE A 131 9.58 20.30 -14.75
CA ILE A 131 8.47 19.78 -15.54
C ILE A 131 7.18 20.48 -15.12
N ARG A 132 6.78 21.53 -15.86
CA ARG A 132 5.52 22.26 -15.64
C ARG A 132 4.30 21.55 -16.19
N PHE A 133 4.46 20.70 -17.21
CA PHE A 133 3.36 19.91 -17.76
C PHE A 133 3.34 18.51 -17.17
N SER A 134 2.14 17.95 -17.00
CA SER A 134 2.01 16.59 -16.49
C SER A 134 2.61 15.56 -17.45
N LEU A 135 3.56 14.78 -16.97
CA LEU A 135 4.05 13.59 -17.66
C LEU A 135 3.02 12.43 -17.57
N ILE A 136 2.07 12.56 -16.66
CA ILE A 136 0.98 11.60 -16.46
C ILE A 136 -0.21 12.03 -17.31
N ASN A 137 -0.27 11.56 -18.54
CA ASN A 137 -1.37 11.80 -19.48
C ASN A 137 -1.89 10.48 -20.07
N LYS A 138 -3.01 10.55 -20.82
CA LYS A 138 -3.66 9.36 -21.37
C LYS A 138 -2.74 8.47 -22.20
N THR A 139 -1.80 9.03 -22.93
CA THR A 139 -0.88 8.30 -23.81
C THR A 139 0.26 7.66 -23.01
N THR A 140 0.91 8.44 -22.14
CA THR A 140 2.03 7.94 -21.33
C THR A 140 1.59 6.87 -20.35
N ILE A 141 0.40 7.00 -19.74
CA ILE A 141 -0.18 5.96 -18.88
C ILE A 141 -0.45 4.67 -19.67
N LYS A 142 -0.95 4.76 -20.91
CA LYS A 142 -1.18 3.56 -21.74
C LYS A 142 0.11 2.82 -22.01
N VAL A 143 1.15 3.54 -22.42
CA VAL A 143 2.47 2.95 -22.69
C VAL A 143 3.07 2.36 -21.42
N PHE A 144 3.02 3.10 -20.31
CA PHE A 144 3.48 2.61 -19.02
C PHE A 144 2.76 1.32 -18.61
N ASN A 145 1.43 1.30 -18.66
CA ASN A 145 0.63 0.14 -18.27
C ASN A 145 0.95 -1.09 -19.14
N LEU A 146 1.15 -0.90 -20.44
CA LEU A 146 1.54 -1.98 -21.35
C LEU A 146 2.91 -2.55 -20.96
N ILE A 147 3.91 -1.70 -20.80
CA ILE A 147 5.27 -2.10 -20.44
C ILE A 147 5.28 -2.76 -19.06
N TYR A 148 4.60 -2.15 -18.07
CA TYR A 148 4.53 -2.66 -16.71
C TYR A 148 3.87 -4.05 -16.66
N TYR A 149 2.75 -4.23 -17.37
CA TYR A 149 2.09 -5.53 -17.46
C TYR A 149 3.01 -6.57 -18.09
N PHE A 150 3.67 -6.24 -19.20
CA PHE A 150 4.53 -7.17 -19.95
C PHE A 150 5.79 -7.57 -19.13
N ILE A 151 6.42 -6.63 -18.46
CA ILE A 151 7.57 -6.92 -17.58
C ILE A 151 7.16 -7.90 -16.46
N ASN A 152 5.99 -7.69 -15.86
CA ASN A 152 5.52 -8.56 -14.78
C ASN A 152 5.00 -9.90 -15.31
N TYR A 153 4.50 -9.96 -16.55
CA TYR A 153 4.18 -11.21 -17.24
C TYR A 153 5.42 -12.11 -17.36
N ILE A 154 6.55 -11.54 -17.79
CA ILE A 154 7.82 -12.29 -17.91
C ILE A 154 8.34 -12.68 -16.50
N LYS A 155 8.13 -11.84 -15.50
CA LYS A 155 8.57 -12.04 -14.12
C LYS A 155 7.60 -12.85 -13.26
N SER A 156 6.53 -13.41 -13.82
CA SER A 156 5.45 -14.11 -13.08
C SER A 156 5.91 -15.39 -12.37
N LYS A 157 7.09 -15.35 -11.75
CA LYS A 157 7.71 -16.44 -11.00
C LYS A 157 7.89 -16.04 -9.54
N GLU A 158 8.14 -17.04 -8.72
CA GLU A 158 8.53 -16.86 -7.33
C GLU A 158 9.92 -16.23 -7.25
N SER A 159 10.09 -15.27 -6.36
CA SER A 159 11.36 -14.57 -6.16
C SER A 159 11.50 -14.08 -4.73
N LEU A 160 12.74 -13.89 -4.28
CA LEU A 160 13.06 -13.23 -3.02
C LEU A 160 13.33 -11.76 -3.30
N VAL A 161 12.63 -10.88 -2.60
CA VAL A 161 12.78 -9.43 -2.72
C VAL A 161 12.94 -8.81 -1.35
N LEU A 162 13.63 -7.66 -1.29
CA LEU A 162 13.73 -6.89 -0.06
C LEU A 162 12.35 -6.34 0.37
N ILE A 163 12.12 -6.25 1.68
CA ILE A 163 10.92 -5.64 2.28
C ILE A 163 10.62 -4.29 1.62
N ASP A 164 11.61 -3.40 1.50
CA ASP A 164 11.44 -2.08 0.88
C ASP A 164 11.01 -2.15 -0.58
N THR A 165 11.47 -3.16 -1.32
CA THR A 165 11.07 -3.34 -2.72
C THR A 165 9.64 -3.81 -2.84
N PHE A 166 9.18 -4.62 -1.87
CA PHE A 166 7.82 -5.15 -1.85
C PHE A 166 6.80 -4.10 -1.39
N PHE A 167 7.06 -3.43 -0.27
CA PHE A 167 6.11 -2.50 0.33
C PHE A 167 6.20 -1.07 -0.21
N TYR A 168 7.40 -0.63 -0.59
CA TYR A 168 7.69 0.76 -0.95
C TYR A 168 8.34 0.89 -2.33
N PRO A 169 7.71 0.35 -3.40
CA PRO A 169 8.32 0.33 -4.73
C PRO A 169 8.57 1.74 -5.30
N LEU A 170 7.80 2.74 -4.87
CA LEU A 170 7.88 4.12 -5.35
C LEU A 170 8.78 5.04 -4.50
N ASP A 171 9.19 4.64 -3.30
CA ASP A 171 10.03 5.48 -2.41
C ASP A 171 11.41 5.79 -3.00
N ARG A 172 11.79 5.08 -4.05
CA ARG A 172 13.01 5.35 -4.83
C ARG A 172 12.89 6.56 -5.76
N LEU A 173 11.69 7.01 -6.04
CA LEU A 173 11.41 8.18 -6.86
C LEU A 173 11.21 9.39 -5.94
N LEU A 174 12.29 10.11 -5.66
CA LEU A 174 12.19 11.33 -4.87
C LEU A 174 11.44 12.41 -5.66
N GLN A 175 10.56 13.12 -4.97
CA GLN A 175 9.71 14.17 -5.57
C GLN A 175 8.85 13.65 -6.73
N TRP A 176 8.35 12.41 -6.65
CA TRP A 176 7.51 11.79 -7.68
C TRP A 176 6.24 12.60 -8.01
N ASN A 177 5.77 13.45 -7.08
CA ASN A 177 4.69 14.39 -7.29
C ASN A 177 4.95 15.34 -8.47
N ASN A 178 6.20 15.67 -8.78
CA ASN A 178 6.55 16.49 -9.94
C ASN A 178 6.14 15.88 -11.29
N LEU A 179 5.87 14.55 -11.34
CA LEU A 179 5.35 13.90 -12.55
C LEU A 179 3.96 14.39 -12.96
N TYR A 180 3.19 14.92 -12.00
CA TYR A 180 1.84 15.44 -12.25
C TYR A 180 1.82 16.89 -12.73
N GLY A 181 2.98 17.59 -12.70
CA GLY A 181 3.08 19.01 -13.04
C GLY A 181 2.25 19.90 -12.11
N ASP A 182 1.89 21.08 -12.60
CA ASP A 182 1.17 22.08 -11.80
C ASP A 182 -0.28 21.71 -11.50
N ASN A 183 -0.87 20.76 -12.20
CA ASN A 183 -2.25 20.31 -11.99
C ASN A 183 -2.42 19.44 -10.74
N GLY A 184 -1.35 18.83 -10.24
CA GLY A 184 -1.41 17.93 -9.10
C GLY A 184 -2.20 16.64 -9.36
N PHE A 185 -2.65 16.00 -8.28
CA PHE A 185 -3.47 14.77 -8.33
C PHE A 185 -4.33 14.63 -7.08
N PHE A 186 -5.37 13.80 -7.16
CA PHE A 186 -6.15 13.36 -6.01
C PHE A 186 -5.89 11.88 -5.73
N GLN A 187 -5.78 11.55 -4.45
CA GLN A 187 -5.74 10.17 -3.98
C GLN A 187 -6.95 9.90 -3.10
N ILE A 188 -7.69 8.84 -3.44
CA ILE A 188 -8.82 8.38 -2.65
C ILE A 188 -8.52 6.96 -2.19
N GLN A 189 -8.74 6.70 -0.91
CA GLN A 189 -8.63 5.37 -0.31
C GLN A 189 -9.99 4.93 0.21
N LEU A 190 -10.42 3.75 -0.18
CA LEU A 190 -11.68 3.14 0.22
C LEU A 190 -11.41 1.78 0.85
N VAL A 191 -12.13 1.47 1.91
CA VAL A 191 -12.19 0.13 2.51
C VAL A 191 -13.58 -0.41 2.29
N VAL A 192 -13.68 -1.55 1.62
CA VAL A 192 -14.96 -2.14 1.23
C VAL A 192 -15.02 -3.59 1.72
N PRO A 193 -16.13 -4.03 2.32
CA PRO A 193 -16.36 -5.45 2.62
C PRO A 193 -16.21 -6.30 1.36
N ILE A 194 -15.68 -7.51 1.52
CA ILE A 194 -15.34 -8.36 0.37
C ILE A 194 -16.57 -8.73 -0.47
N GLU A 195 -17.73 -8.87 0.17
CA GLU A 195 -19.01 -9.20 -0.46
C GLU A 195 -19.45 -8.13 -1.45
N HIS A 196 -19.07 -6.86 -1.21
CA HIS A 196 -19.44 -5.71 -2.04
C HIS A 196 -18.29 -5.23 -2.94
N SER A 197 -17.13 -5.89 -2.87
CA SER A 197 -15.90 -5.43 -3.54
C SER A 197 -16.07 -5.34 -5.05
N SER A 198 -16.70 -6.32 -5.69
CA SER A 198 -16.90 -6.36 -7.14
C SER A 198 -17.74 -5.17 -7.63
N GLU A 199 -18.86 -4.91 -6.97
CA GLU A 199 -19.76 -3.82 -7.32
C GLU A 199 -19.09 -2.44 -7.09
N CYS A 200 -18.46 -2.27 -5.93
CA CYS A 200 -17.78 -1.04 -5.57
C CYS A 200 -16.67 -0.69 -6.54
N ILE A 201 -15.79 -1.66 -6.86
CA ILE A 201 -14.68 -1.44 -7.79
C ILE A 201 -15.23 -1.12 -9.20
N LYS A 202 -16.25 -1.85 -9.67
CA LYS A 202 -16.88 -1.56 -10.97
C LYS A 202 -17.45 -0.16 -11.04
N LYS A 203 -18.16 0.28 -10.00
CA LYS A 203 -18.68 1.66 -9.91
C LYS A 203 -17.57 2.69 -9.93
N THR A 204 -16.51 2.46 -9.14
CA THR A 204 -15.34 3.35 -9.08
C THR A 204 -14.60 3.44 -10.41
N LEU A 205 -14.46 2.33 -11.16
CA LEU A 205 -13.79 2.32 -12.47
C LEU A 205 -14.64 2.91 -13.61
N ASN A 206 -15.94 3.08 -13.41
CA ASN A 206 -16.85 3.66 -14.40
C ASN A 206 -17.10 5.15 -14.18
N LEU A 207 -16.56 5.73 -13.12
CA LEU A 207 -16.50 7.17 -12.92
C LEU A 207 -15.43 7.79 -13.83
#